data_c83cec870802fd024d58d3832b2857ac
#
_entry.id   c83cec870802fd024d58d3832b2857ac
#
_cell.length_a   1.000
_cell.length_b   1.000
_cell.length_c   1.000
_cell.angle_alpha   90.00
_cell.angle_beta   90.00
_cell.angle_gamma   90.00
#
_symmetry.space_group_name_H-M   'P 1'
#
loop_
_entity.id
_entity.type
_entity.pdbx_description
1 polymer ?
#
loop_
_entity_poly.entity_id
_entity_poly.type
_entity_poly.pdbx_seq_one_letter_code
_entity_poly.pdbx_strand_id
1 'polypeptide(L)'
;MKLLYIIILSAFLFCQSDDATLTIYKDGTALIKQPVGWSIPSGLSYITWNSLPSGIDKETPFLNINGVDILSQRFNSNIFTGTGFFRDLKGELIQVKPKNGKLIKGVLLEISAGFITVKHSSGIITFNRNELEYLGSKYDEADLPTFEPFLSWELKSKSAKNIEGELVYKSNNFSWATVYRLIMKNEEKGELIAEAVISNTSDMGFESSKIQLVEGNLNKLRSKRNPPERSGRSFSALQLDASKLMESEELGDYHIYSLNDTHDLGAKENITVRMYGPLDVGYSKKYVFENTERRQKEEPLEVQLTMENIESNGLGISLPAGKVEMYSFKPGTGLEYIGADNMGQVPKGQFTTLTSGRAFDVLGNRKVLNYDRQRKSEEAVIEIRVTNGRNEEVDVLLIEHINGDWVIKDESLNYQKKDASTIQFPLTLNKGETRSIYYTYRKEWK
;
A
#
# COMPACT_ATOMS: atom_id res chain seq x y z
N MET A 1 -25.68 -1.48 -57.17
CA MET A 1 -25.10 -2.13 -56.01
C MET A 1 -23.58 -1.92 -56.08
N LYS A 2 -23.05 -0.87 -55.44
CA LYS A 2 -21.62 -0.56 -55.40
C LYS A 2 -21.05 -1.24 -54.17
N LEU A 3 -20.24 -2.29 -54.37
CA LEU A 3 -19.43 -2.90 -53.30
C LEU A 3 -18.43 -1.85 -52.83
N LEU A 4 -18.59 -1.41 -51.58
CA LEU A 4 -17.62 -0.59 -50.89
C LEU A 4 -16.56 -1.55 -50.30
N TYR A 5 -15.41 -1.66 -50.98
CA TYR A 5 -14.22 -2.34 -50.43
C TYR A 5 -13.69 -1.47 -49.26
N ILE A 6 -13.99 -1.86 -48.04
CA ILE A 6 -13.30 -1.32 -46.87
C ILE A 6 -11.92 -1.97 -46.85
N ILE A 7 -10.92 -1.23 -47.31
CA ILE A 7 -9.52 -1.60 -47.14
C ILE A 7 -9.20 -1.37 -45.66
N ILE A 8 -9.20 -2.44 -44.87
CA ILE A 8 -8.62 -2.43 -43.50
C ILE A 8 -7.11 -2.37 -43.69
N LEU A 9 -6.58 -1.16 -43.77
CA LEU A 9 -5.14 -0.94 -43.73
C LEU A 9 -4.71 -1.10 -42.27
N SER A 10 -4.16 -2.27 -41.92
CA SER A 10 -3.54 -2.50 -40.61
C SER A 10 -2.41 -1.47 -40.46
N ALA A 11 -2.56 -0.54 -39.54
CA ALA A 11 -1.51 0.38 -39.17
C ALA A 11 -0.35 -0.45 -38.59
N PHE A 12 0.83 -0.36 -39.21
CA PHE A 12 2.03 -0.98 -38.65
C PHE A 12 2.35 -0.33 -37.30
N LEU A 13 2.40 -1.14 -36.23
CA LEU A 13 2.96 -0.73 -34.96
C LEU A 13 4.45 -0.40 -35.19
N PHE A 14 4.81 0.86 -35.01
CA PHE A 14 6.20 1.23 -34.77
C PHE A 14 6.52 0.94 -33.31
N CYS A 15 7.49 0.08 -33.10
CA CYS A 15 8.21 -0.20 -31.87
C CYS A 15 7.49 0.22 -30.59
N GLN A 16 7.01 -0.78 -29.88
CA GLN A 16 6.58 -0.65 -28.48
C GLN A 16 7.83 -0.19 -27.71
N SER A 17 7.93 1.09 -27.36
CA SER A 17 8.99 1.56 -26.47
C SER A 17 8.62 1.09 -25.05
N ASP A 18 9.49 0.29 -24.46
CA ASP A 18 9.33 -0.27 -23.11
C ASP A 18 9.41 0.79 -21.99
N ASP A 19 9.44 2.08 -22.31
CA ASP A 19 9.64 3.22 -21.41
C ASP A 19 8.35 3.69 -20.73
N ALA A 20 7.56 2.80 -20.16
CA ALA A 20 6.38 3.20 -19.39
C ALA A 20 6.78 3.97 -18.12
N THR A 21 5.96 4.94 -17.72
CA THR A 21 6.08 5.58 -16.41
C THR A 21 4.92 5.13 -15.52
N LEU A 22 5.25 4.51 -14.40
CA LEU A 22 4.28 4.04 -13.41
C LEU A 22 4.33 4.95 -12.17
N THR A 23 3.24 5.66 -11.91
CA THR A 23 3.06 6.40 -10.65
C THR A 23 2.17 5.56 -9.74
N ILE A 24 2.77 4.91 -8.73
CA ILE A 24 2.12 3.91 -7.89
C ILE A 24 1.71 4.53 -6.54
N TYR A 25 0.45 4.35 -6.18
CA TYR A 25 -0.15 4.86 -4.94
C TYR A 25 -0.29 3.74 -3.90
N LYS A 26 -0.25 4.09 -2.61
CA LYS A 26 -0.44 3.10 -1.52
C LYS A 26 -1.83 2.45 -1.47
N ASP A 27 -2.80 3.04 -2.14
CA ASP A 27 -4.19 2.58 -2.12
C ASP A 27 -4.50 1.43 -3.11
N GLY A 28 -3.49 0.88 -3.75
CA GLY A 28 -3.64 -0.24 -4.66
C GLY A 28 -3.84 0.16 -6.14
N THR A 29 -3.62 1.44 -6.48
CA THR A 29 -3.75 1.94 -7.85
C THR A 29 -2.43 2.46 -8.40
N ALA A 30 -2.29 2.44 -9.74
CA ALA A 30 -1.23 3.14 -10.46
C ALA A 30 -1.80 4.00 -11.58
N LEU A 31 -1.19 5.14 -11.83
CA LEU A 31 -1.31 5.89 -13.09
C LEU A 31 -0.19 5.42 -14.00
N ILE A 32 -0.56 4.88 -15.16
CA ILE A 32 0.36 4.34 -16.14
C ILE A 32 0.36 5.27 -17.34
N LYS A 33 1.54 5.64 -17.79
CA LYS A 33 1.79 6.44 -18.98
C LYS A 33 2.68 5.64 -19.90
N GLN A 34 2.18 5.38 -21.11
CA GLN A 34 2.90 4.61 -22.12
C GLN A 34 3.09 5.46 -23.38
N PRO A 35 4.31 5.60 -23.90
CA PRO A 35 4.54 6.15 -25.22
C PRO A 35 3.85 5.30 -26.27
N VAL A 36 3.18 5.94 -27.23
CA VAL A 36 2.46 5.26 -28.32
C VAL A 36 2.69 5.98 -29.63
N GLY A 37 2.71 5.22 -30.73
CA GLY A 37 2.89 5.80 -32.06
C GLY A 37 2.26 4.96 -33.16
N TRP A 38 1.75 5.62 -34.20
CA TRP A 38 1.14 4.99 -35.36
C TRP A 38 1.42 5.78 -36.65
N SER A 39 1.48 5.05 -37.76
CA SER A 39 1.43 5.65 -39.10
C SER A 39 -0.02 5.66 -39.59
N ILE A 40 -0.56 6.84 -39.86
CA ILE A 40 -1.95 7.00 -40.28
C ILE A 40 -2.05 7.63 -41.67
N PRO A 41 -3.04 7.22 -42.48
CA PRO A 41 -3.34 7.86 -43.77
C PRO A 41 -4.05 9.20 -43.59
N SER A 42 -4.21 9.93 -44.68
CA SER A 42 -5.12 11.07 -44.74
C SER A 42 -6.59 10.60 -44.70
N GLY A 43 -7.44 11.32 -43.98
CA GLY A 43 -8.86 11.02 -43.82
C GLY A 43 -9.15 10.32 -42.48
N LEU A 44 -10.10 9.40 -42.50
CA LEU A 44 -10.49 8.59 -41.37
C LEU A 44 -9.57 7.37 -41.21
N SER A 45 -9.16 7.06 -40.01
CA SER A 45 -8.39 5.89 -39.65
C SER A 45 -8.82 5.31 -38.33
N TYR A 46 -8.59 4.01 -38.17
CA TYR A 46 -8.84 3.28 -36.92
C TYR A 46 -7.53 2.72 -36.41
N ILE A 47 -7.20 3.03 -35.16
CA ILE A 47 -6.03 2.49 -34.47
C ILE A 47 -6.47 1.69 -33.26
N THR A 48 -5.66 0.73 -32.85
CA THR A 48 -5.92 -0.14 -31.69
C THR A 48 -4.70 -0.23 -30.82
N TRP A 49 -4.91 -0.52 -29.53
CA TRP A 49 -3.90 -0.79 -28.54
C TRP A 49 -4.36 -1.93 -27.61
N ASN A 50 -3.64 -3.01 -27.57
CA ASN A 50 -4.00 -4.25 -26.86
C ASN A 50 -3.09 -4.61 -25.67
N SER A 51 -2.01 -3.85 -25.42
CA SER A 51 -1.16 -4.04 -24.24
C SER A 51 -1.75 -3.33 -23.04
N LEU A 52 -2.77 -3.95 -22.42
CA LEU A 52 -3.51 -3.39 -21.29
C LEU A 52 -3.64 -4.43 -20.17
N PRO A 53 -3.39 -4.05 -18.89
CA PRO A 53 -3.60 -4.96 -17.76
C PRO A 53 -5.10 -5.20 -17.52
N SER A 54 -5.45 -6.40 -17.04
CA SER A 54 -6.84 -6.76 -16.73
C SER A 54 -7.48 -5.86 -15.65
N GLY A 55 -6.67 -5.25 -14.80
CA GLY A 55 -7.08 -4.32 -13.74
C GLY A 55 -7.31 -2.87 -14.17
N ILE A 56 -7.28 -2.58 -15.49
CA ILE A 56 -7.50 -1.21 -15.99
C ILE A 56 -8.87 -0.64 -15.58
N ASP A 57 -8.87 0.59 -15.12
CA ASP A 57 -10.09 1.36 -14.89
C ASP A 57 -10.62 1.90 -16.22
N LYS A 58 -11.72 1.33 -16.67
CA LYS A 58 -12.28 1.50 -18.02
C LYS A 58 -12.67 2.94 -18.39
N GLU A 59 -12.88 3.79 -17.39
CA GLU A 59 -13.29 5.19 -17.58
C GLU A 59 -12.09 6.15 -17.66
N THR A 60 -10.87 5.66 -17.36
CA THR A 60 -9.69 6.50 -17.24
C THR A 60 -8.76 6.58 -18.44
N PRO A 61 -8.81 5.69 -19.45
CA PRO A 61 -7.90 5.80 -20.58
C PRO A 61 -8.06 7.13 -21.32
N PHE A 62 -6.94 7.78 -21.54
CA PHE A 62 -6.84 9.06 -22.23
C PHE A 62 -5.64 9.03 -23.17
N LEU A 63 -5.91 9.23 -24.49
CA LEU A 63 -4.88 9.34 -25.49
C LEU A 63 -4.49 10.81 -25.68
N ASN A 64 -3.31 11.18 -25.25
CA ASN A 64 -2.72 12.50 -25.44
C ASN A 64 -1.85 12.51 -26.70
N ILE A 65 -2.40 12.99 -27.79
CA ILE A 65 -1.75 13.00 -29.10
C ILE A 65 -2.06 14.30 -29.84
N ASN A 66 -1.08 14.82 -30.56
CA ASN A 66 -1.20 16.09 -31.24
C ASN A 66 -1.39 15.94 -32.75
N GLY A 67 -2.10 16.90 -33.34
CA GLY A 67 -2.22 17.08 -34.78
C GLY A 67 -3.20 16.15 -35.47
N VAL A 68 -4.07 15.46 -34.74
CA VAL A 68 -5.20 14.68 -35.24
C VAL A 68 -6.44 14.96 -34.42
N ASP A 69 -7.61 14.78 -35.02
CA ASP A 69 -8.88 14.86 -34.31
C ASP A 69 -9.27 13.45 -33.84
N ILE A 70 -9.42 13.25 -32.54
CA ILE A 70 -9.96 12.00 -31.97
C ILE A 70 -11.48 12.11 -31.99
N LEU A 71 -12.13 11.28 -32.80
CA LEU A 71 -13.60 11.30 -32.98
C LEU A 71 -14.29 10.39 -31.96
N SER A 72 -13.73 9.23 -31.67
CA SER A 72 -14.28 8.31 -30.68
C SER A 72 -13.18 7.45 -30.07
N GLN A 73 -13.40 6.99 -28.82
CA GLN A 73 -12.62 5.99 -28.13
C GLN A 73 -13.55 4.85 -27.67
N ARG A 74 -13.10 3.62 -27.82
CA ARG A 74 -13.84 2.44 -27.36
C ARG A 74 -12.92 1.56 -26.56
N PHE A 75 -13.40 1.07 -25.43
CA PHE A 75 -12.75 0.03 -24.65
C PHE A 75 -13.49 -1.28 -24.83
N ASN A 76 -12.83 -2.27 -25.40
CA ASN A 76 -13.36 -3.61 -25.56
C ASN A 76 -12.78 -4.53 -24.47
N SER A 77 -13.65 -5.01 -23.58
CA SER A 77 -13.31 -5.97 -22.54
C SER A 77 -14.03 -7.31 -22.72
N ASN A 78 -14.64 -7.54 -23.88
CA ASN A 78 -15.25 -8.83 -24.17
C ASN A 78 -14.17 -9.88 -24.48
N ILE A 79 -13.55 -10.34 -23.41
CA ILE A 79 -12.49 -11.33 -23.46
C ILE A 79 -13.12 -12.70 -23.56
N PHE A 80 -12.56 -13.56 -24.41
CA PHE A 80 -12.97 -14.93 -24.52
C PHE A 80 -12.84 -15.65 -23.18
N THR A 81 -13.99 -16.10 -22.65
CA THR A 81 -14.05 -17.13 -21.62
C THR A 81 -14.91 -18.26 -22.17
N GLY A 82 -14.48 -19.50 -22.01
CA GLY A 82 -15.24 -20.63 -22.56
C GLY A 82 -16.71 -20.65 -22.11
N THR A 83 -17.02 -20.20 -20.91
CA THR A 83 -18.42 -20.09 -20.43
C THR A 83 -19.13 -18.87 -21.00
N GLY A 84 -18.45 -17.71 -21.12
CA GLY A 84 -19.01 -16.50 -21.74
C GLY A 84 -19.29 -16.71 -23.22
N PHE A 85 -18.31 -17.24 -23.94
CA PHE A 85 -18.44 -17.56 -25.37
C PHE A 85 -19.68 -18.41 -25.65
N PHE A 86 -19.85 -19.53 -24.95
CA PHE A 86 -21.03 -20.36 -25.18
C PHE A 86 -22.34 -19.72 -24.72
N ARG A 87 -22.31 -18.80 -23.77
CA ARG A 87 -23.53 -18.02 -23.38
C ARG A 87 -23.99 -17.11 -24.51
N ASP A 88 -23.05 -16.49 -25.21
CA ASP A 88 -23.33 -15.58 -26.32
C ASP A 88 -23.83 -16.34 -27.56
N LEU A 89 -23.56 -17.66 -27.67
CA LEU A 89 -24.08 -18.55 -28.72
C LEU A 89 -25.49 -19.08 -28.43
N LYS A 90 -26.19 -18.52 -27.45
CA LYS A 90 -27.59 -18.89 -27.19
C LYS A 90 -28.48 -18.62 -28.41
N GLY A 91 -29.14 -19.67 -28.91
CA GLY A 91 -29.88 -19.64 -30.15
C GLY A 91 -29.11 -20.20 -31.38
N GLU A 92 -27.80 -20.40 -31.24
CA GLU A 92 -26.95 -20.90 -32.32
C GLU A 92 -26.77 -22.42 -32.25
N LEU A 93 -26.32 -23.01 -33.39
CA LEU A 93 -26.07 -24.44 -33.51
C LEU A 93 -24.75 -24.81 -32.88
N ILE A 94 -24.78 -25.67 -31.86
CA ILE A 94 -23.60 -26.21 -31.18
C ILE A 94 -23.49 -27.72 -31.34
N GLN A 95 -22.32 -28.25 -30.99
CA GLN A 95 -22.00 -29.68 -30.95
C GLN A 95 -21.71 -30.10 -29.52
N VAL A 96 -22.39 -31.18 -29.05
CA VAL A 96 -22.24 -31.71 -27.70
C VAL A 96 -21.92 -33.19 -27.82
N LYS A 97 -20.84 -33.65 -27.20
CA LYS A 97 -20.48 -35.09 -27.11
C LYS A 97 -20.42 -35.51 -25.65
N PRO A 98 -21.36 -36.31 -25.17
CA PRO A 98 -21.25 -36.99 -23.87
C PRO A 98 -20.10 -38.00 -23.84
N LYS A 99 -19.46 -38.21 -22.66
CA LYS A 99 -18.36 -39.17 -22.48
C LYS A 99 -18.65 -40.57 -23.00
N ASN A 100 -19.89 -41.01 -22.84
CA ASN A 100 -20.37 -42.33 -23.24
C ASN A 100 -21.44 -42.26 -24.34
N GLY A 101 -21.41 -41.24 -25.21
CA GLY A 101 -22.45 -41.01 -26.20
C GLY A 101 -21.94 -40.57 -27.57
N LYS A 102 -22.86 -40.48 -28.53
CA LYS A 102 -22.60 -39.95 -29.86
C LYS A 102 -22.60 -38.44 -29.83
N LEU A 103 -21.90 -37.84 -30.80
CA LEU A 103 -21.92 -36.39 -31.03
C LEU A 103 -23.34 -35.96 -31.43
N ILE A 104 -23.87 -34.99 -30.72
CA ILE A 104 -25.23 -34.42 -30.91
C ILE A 104 -25.02 -32.97 -31.41
N LYS A 105 -25.77 -32.59 -32.45
CA LYS A 105 -25.88 -31.21 -32.94
C LYS A 105 -27.23 -30.67 -32.55
N GLY A 106 -27.27 -29.49 -31.93
CA GLY A 106 -28.53 -28.90 -31.53
C GLY A 106 -28.38 -27.41 -31.27
N VAL A 107 -29.50 -26.71 -31.22
CA VAL A 107 -29.53 -25.28 -30.90
C VAL A 107 -29.37 -25.09 -29.40
N LEU A 108 -28.40 -24.29 -28.99
CA LEU A 108 -28.16 -23.98 -27.58
C LEU A 108 -29.32 -23.15 -27.01
N LEU A 109 -30.02 -23.68 -26.03
CA LEU A 109 -31.07 -22.96 -25.31
C LEU A 109 -30.57 -22.31 -24.05
N GLU A 110 -29.72 -23.02 -23.30
CA GLU A 110 -29.20 -22.53 -22.03
C GLU A 110 -27.85 -23.18 -21.70
N ILE A 111 -26.97 -22.39 -21.07
CA ILE A 111 -25.71 -22.87 -20.47
C ILE A 111 -25.55 -22.26 -19.10
N SER A 112 -25.25 -23.10 -18.12
CA SER A 112 -24.92 -22.73 -16.75
C SER A 112 -23.59 -23.38 -16.30
N ALA A 113 -23.18 -23.15 -15.08
CA ALA A 113 -21.98 -23.78 -14.52
C ALA A 113 -22.07 -25.32 -14.52
N GLY A 114 -23.27 -25.90 -14.31
CA GLY A 114 -23.48 -27.33 -14.18
C GLY A 114 -24.15 -28.01 -15.37
N PHE A 115 -24.90 -27.30 -16.20
CA PHE A 115 -25.78 -27.89 -17.19
C PHE A 115 -25.74 -27.17 -18.54
N ILE A 116 -26.00 -27.93 -19.61
CA ILE A 116 -26.21 -27.43 -20.98
C ILE A 116 -27.49 -27.98 -21.52
N THR A 117 -28.39 -27.12 -21.99
CA THR A 117 -29.66 -27.51 -22.59
C THR A 117 -29.65 -27.19 -24.08
N VAL A 118 -29.93 -28.17 -24.90
CA VAL A 118 -29.96 -28.04 -26.37
C VAL A 118 -31.29 -28.49 -26.94
N LYS A 119 -31.79 -27.84 -27.98
CA LYS A 119 -32.91 -28.28 -28.81
C LYS A 119 -32.37 -29.14 -29.94
N HIS A 120 -32.70 -30.43 -29.92
CA HIS A 120 -32.35 -31.42 -30.95
C HIS A 120 -33.61 -31.88 -31.71
N SER A 121 -33.45 -32.57 -32.80
CA SER A 121 -34.59 -33.15 -33.57
C SER A 121 -35.49 -34.05 -32.77
N SER A 122 -34.97 -34.73 -31.74
CA SER A 122 -35.72 -35.61 -30.83
C SER A 122 -36.34 -34.86 -29.63
N GLY A 123 -36.18 -33.55 -29.49
CA GLY A 123 -36.70 -32.74 -28.40
C GLY A 123 -35.65 -31.89 -27.68
N ILE A 124 -35.94 -31.48 -26.47
CA ILE A 124 -35.02 -30.71 -25.61
C ILE A 124 -34.25 -31.68 -24.72
N ILE A 125 -32.93 -31.56 -24.74
CA ILE A 125 -32.03 -32.43 -23.99
C ILE A 125 -31.13 -31.57 -23.10
N THR A 126 -31.05 -31.95 -21.81
CA THR A 126 -30.15 -31.30 -20.86
C THR A 126 -29.04 -32.24 -20.46
N PHE A 127 -27.80 -31.79 -20.56
CA PHE A 127 -26.62 -32.55 -20.21
C PHE A 127 -25.96 -31.96 -18.94
N ASN A 128 -25.43 -32.81 -18.09
CA ASN A 128 -24.50 -32.40 -17.05
C ASN A 128 -23.17 -32.07 -17.72
N ARG A 129 -22.65 -30.89 -17.43
CA ARG A 129 -21.43 -30.35 -18.06
C ARG A 129 -20.19 -31.21 -17.75
N ASN A 130 -20.11 -31.79 -16.56
CA ASN A 130 -19.01 -32.65 -16.15
C ASN A 130 -19.01 -34.03 -16.85
N GLU A 131 -20.12 -34.42 -17.48
CA GLU A 131 -20.24 -35.66 -18.25
C GLU A 131 -20.01 -35.48 -19.74
N LEU A 132 -19.61 -34.29 -20.16
CA LEU A 132 -19.28 -34.01 -21.54
C LEU A 132 -17.79 -34.27 -21.79
N GLU A 133 -17.50 -34.89 -22.91
CA GLU A 133 -16.16 -35.04 -23.48
C GLU A 133 -15.81 -33.81 -24.34
N TYR A 134 -16.81 -33.31 -25.07
CA TYR A 134 -16.60 -32.23 -26.03
C TYR A 134 -17.84 -31.31 -26.09
N LEU A 135 -17.54 -30.01 -26.17
CA LEU A 135 -18.47 -28.95 -26.47
C LEU A 135 -17.86 -28.04 -27.52
N GLY A 136 -18.52 -27.84 -28.63
CA GLY A 136 -17.99 -27.05 -29.75
C GLY A 136 -19.08 -26.28 -30.49
N SER A 137 -18.66 -25.27 -31.23
CA SER A 137 -19.48 -24.53 -32.18
C SER A 137 -18.73 -24.42 -33.52
N LYS A 138 -19.46 -24.14 -34.59
CA LYS A 138 -18.84 -23.62 -35.80
C LYS A 138 -18.49 -22.16 -35.55
N TYR A 139 -17.30 -21.81 -35.95
CA TYR A 139 -16.79 -20.45 -35.82
C TYR A 139 -16.41 -19.93 -37.21
N ASP A 140 -16.72 -18.66 -37.49
CA ASP A 140 -16.25 -17.99 -38.68
C ASP A 140 -14.94 -17.26 -38.37
N GLU A 141 -13.88 -17.45 -39.18
CA GLU A 141 -12.58 -16.79 -38.95
C GLU A 141 -12.67 -15.26 -38.88
N ALA A 142 -13.74 -14.68 -39.44
CA ALA A 142 -13.99 -13.25 -39.37
C ALA A 142 -14.38 -12.75 -37.95
N ASP A 143 -14.86 -13.64 -37.08
CA ASP A 143 -15.36 -13.31 -35.72
C ASP A 143 -14.49 -13.88 -34.63
N LEU A 144 -13.16 -13.93 -34.78
CA LEU A 144 -12.24 -14.45 -33.77
C LEU A 144 -12.43 -13.69 -32.43
N PRO A 145 -12.66 -14.41 -31.33
CA PRO A 145 -12.80 -13.76 -30.05
C PRO A 145 -11.51 -13.05 -29.64
N THR A 146 -11.66 -11.93 -28.97
CA THR A 146 -10.52 -11.25 -28.36
C THR A 146 -10.09 -12.00 -27.09
N PHE A 147 -8.79 -12.24 -26.94
CA PHE A 147 -8.21 -12.91 -25.77
C PHE A 147 -7.73 -11.91 -24.72
N GLU A 148 -7.56 -10.66 -25.14
CA GLU A 148 -7.06 -9.56 -24.30
C GLU A 148 -7.93 -8.31 -24.48
N PRO A 149 -8.08 -7.47 -23.46
CA PRO A 149 -8.78 -6.19 -23.62
C PRO A 149 -8.01 -5.28 -24.56
N PHE A 150 -8.72 -4.44 -25.31
CA PHE A 150 -8.08 -3.44 -26.16
C PHE A 150 -8.83 -2.12 -26.19
N LEU A 151 -8.07 -1.07 -26.47
CA LEU A 151 -8.59 0.24 -26.82
C LEU A 151 -8.59 0.42 -28.33
N SER A 152 -9.59 1.11 -28.84
CA SER A 152 -9.61 1.54 -30.25
C SER A 152 -10.06 2.99 -30.35
N TRP A 153 -9.45 3.70 -31.32
CA TRP A 153 -9.79 5.09 -31.60
C TRP A 153 -10.12 5.27 -33.08
N GLU A 154 -11.11 6.08 -33.33
CA GLU A 154 -11.40 6.63 -34.66
C GLU A 154 -10.75 8.02 -34.74
N LEU A 155 -9.82 8.17 -35.66
CA LEU A 155 -9.03 9.39 -35.85
C LEU A 155 -9.34 10.02 -37.21
N LYS A 156 -9.21 11.35 -37.29
CA LYS A 156 -9.27 12.09 -38.55
C LYS A 156 -8.01 12.92 -38.73
N SER A 157 -7.30 12.72 -39.84
CA SER A 157 -6.12 13.48 -40.20
C SER A 157 -6.27 14.18 -41.55
N LYS A 158 -5.71 15.38 -41.67
CA LYS A 158 -5.69 16.14 -42.92
C LYS A 158 -4.70 15.60 -43.94
N SER A 159 -3.64 14.90 -43.50
CA SER A 159 -2.58 14.33 -44.33
C SER A 159 -2.09 13.01 -43.75
N ALA A 160 -1.50 12.17 -44.59
CA ALA A 160 -0.79 10.97 -44.11
C ALA A 160 0.44 11.40 -43.29
N LYS A 161 0.65 10.79 -42.09
CA LYS A 161 1.76 11.12 -41.19
C LYS A 161 1.96 10.06 -40.12
N ASN A 162 3.15 10.10 -39.51
CA ASN A 162 3.40 9.42 -38.26
C ASN A 162 2.90 10.31 -37.11
N ILE A 163 2.24 9.71 -36.16
CA ILE A 163 1.75 10.35 -34.95
C ILE A 163 2.38 9.66 -33.75
N GLU A 164 2.81 10.45 -32.80
CA GLU A 164 3.36 10.02 -31.53
C GLU A 164 2.61 10.71 -30.39
N GLY A 165 2.48 10.03 -29.28
CA GLY A 165 1.80 10.55 -28.11
C GLY A 165 1.97 9.68 -26.88
N GLU A 166 1.10 9.87 -25.92
CA GLU A 166 1.12 9.16 -24.65
C GLU A 166 -0.28 8.62 -24.35
N LEU A 167 -0.38 7.34 -24.09
CA LEU A 167 -1.57 6.72 -23.53
C LEU A 167 -1.48 6.75 -22.00
N VAL A 168 -2.43 7.41 -21.37
CA VAL A 168 -2.52 7.55 -19.91
C VAL A 168 -3.76 6.82 -19.41
N TYR A 169 -3.61 5.98 -18.41
CA TYR A 169 -4.73 5.29 -17.78
C TYR A 169 -4.43 4.90 -16.34
N LYS A 170 -5.47 4.63 -15.56
CA LYS A 170 -5.35 4.06 -14.21
C LYS A 170 -5.56 2.56 -14.25
N SER A 171 -4.81 1.86 -13.41
CA SER A 171 -4.99 0.43 -13.20
C SER A 171 -4.96 0.12 -11.71
N ASN A 172 -5.77 -0.84 -11.29
CA ASN A 172 -5.69 -1.46 -9.98
C ASN A 172 -4.61 -2.56 -10.01
N ASN A 173 -4.37 -3.19 -8.86
CA ASN A 173 -3.41 -4.29 -8.71
C ASN A 173 -1.94 -3.83 -8.62
N PHE A 174 -1.70 -2.57 -8.30
CA PHE A 174 -0.37 -2.02 -8.00
C PHE A 174 -0.37 -1.43 -6.60
N SER A 175 0.64 -1.73 -5.83
CA SER A 175 0.81 -1.12 -4.50
C SER A 175 2.29 -1.03 -4.14
N TRP A 176 2.58 -0.22 -3.13
CA TRP A 176 3.91 -0.16 -2.56
C TRP A 176 3.85 0.04 -1.05
N ALA A 177 4.90 -0.40 -0.37
CA ALA A 177 5.08 -0.22 1.06
C ALA A 177 6.55 0.03 1.37
N THR A 178 6.81 0.81 2.42
CA THR A 178 8.17 1.01 2.91
C THR A 178 8.50 -0.01 3.98
N VAL A 179 9.66 -0.61 3.87
CA VAL A 179 10.27 -1.44 4.91
C VAL A 179 11.59 -0.80 5.31
N TYR A 180 11.69 -0.46 6.58
CA TYR A 180 12.91 0.05 7.18
C TYR A 180 13.62 -1.08 7.91
N ARG A 181 14.95 -1.08 7.86
CA ARG A 181 15.80 -1.91 8.71
C ARG A 181 16.67 -1.02 9.57
N LEU A 182 16.42 -1.02 10.88
CA LEU A 182 17.23 -0.34 11.85
C LEU A 182 18.20 -1.34 12.47
N ILE A 183 19.48 -1.23 12.13
CA ILE A 183 20.56 -2.07 12.65
C ILE A 183 21.23 -1.31 13.79
N MET A 184 20.95 -1.74 15.02
CA MET A 184 21.48 -1.11 16.23
C MET A 184 22.94 -1.52 16.42
N LYS A 185 23.84 -0.52 16.45
CA LYS A 185 25.28 -0.71 16.67
C LYS A 185 25.65 -0.64 18.17
N ASN A 186 24.95 0.20 18.92
CA ASN A 186 25.07 0.36 20.37
C ASN A 186 23.76 0.95 20.95
N GLU A 187 23.79 1.46 22.20
CA GLU A 187 22.59 1.99 22.89
C GLU A 187 22.05 3.32 22.31
N GLU A 188 22.86 4.04 21.50
CA GLU A 188 22.52 5.40 21.01
C GLU A 188 22.59 5.52 19.48
N LYS A 189 23.24 4.60 18.79
CA LYS A 189 23.53 4.71 17.36
C LYS A 189 23.20 3.44 16.59
N GLY A 190 22.72 3.61 15.40
CA GLY A 190 22.42 2.54 14.47
C GLY A 190 22.58 2.97 13.03
N GLU A 191 22.19 2.07 12.15
CA GLU A 191 22.16 2.27 10.71
C GLU A 191 20.75 2.03 10.22
N LEU A 192 20.18 3.00 9.51
CA LEU A 192 18.83 2.92 8.93
C LEU A 192 18.91 2.70 7.44
N ILE A 193 18.23 1.69 6.97
CA ILE A 193 18.04 1.37 5.55
C ILE A 193 16.55 1.44 5.27
N ALA A 194 16.15 2.12 4.20
CA ALA A 194 14.76 2.17 3.75
C ALA A 194 14.64 1.54 2.35
N GLU A 195 13.69 0.65 2.19
CA GLU A 195 13.40 -0.06 0.95
C GLU A 195 11.91 0.07 0.61
N ALA A 196 11.61 0.25 -0.68
CA ALA A 196 10.26 0.15 -1.21
C ALA A 196 10.02 -1.27 -1.70
N VAL A 197 9.01 -1.92 -1.18
CA VAL A 197 8.46 -3.16 -1.72
C VAL A 197 7.33 -2.77 -2.65
N ILE A 198 7.52 -2.99 -3.94
CA ILE A 198 6.58 -2.63 -5.01
C ILE A 198 5.94 -3.90 -5.52
N SER A 199 4.62 -3.93 -5.56
CA SER A 199 3.84 -5.10 -5.95
C SER A 199 3.05 -4.82 -7.22
N ASN A 200 3.18 -5.70 -8.19
CA ASN A 200 2.34 -5.81 -9.37
C ASN A 200 1.59 -7.15 -9.31
N THR A 201 0.32 -7.13 -8.99
CA THR A 201 -0.53 -8.33 -8.97
C THR A 201 -1.35 -8.49 -10.25
N SER A 202 -1.13 -7.62 -11.25
CA SER A 202 -1.77 -7.71 -12.56
C SER A 202 -1.18 -8.85 -13.40
N ASP A 203 -1.80 -9.12 -14.53
CA ASP A 203 -1.39 -10.09 -15.52
C ASP A 203 -0.40 -9.54 -16.57
N MET A 204 -0.04 -8.27 -16.47
CA MET A 204 0.86 -7.57 -17.37
C MET A 204 2.12 -7.10 -16.65
N GLY A 205 3.30 -7.33 -17.24
CA GLY A 205 4.58 -6.77 -16.80
C GLY A 205 4.92 -5.46 -17.52
N PHE A 206 5.86 -4.72 -16.95
CA PHE A 206 6.39 -3.46 -17.48
C PHE A 206 7.91 -3.52 -17.40
N GLU A 207 8.56 -3.54 -18.55
CA GLU A 207 10.02 -3.59 -18.67
C GLU A 207 10.59 -2.17 -18.74
N SER A 208 11.80 -1.98 -18.26
CA SER A 208 12.57 -0.72 -18.29
C SER A 208 11.78 0.52 -17.87
N SER A 209 10.87 0.35 -16.92
CA SER A 209 9.89 1.39 -16.54
C SER A 209 10.43 2.38 -15.52
N LYS A 210 10.09 3.65 -15.68
CA LYS A 210 10.26 4.68 -14.65
C LYS A 210 9.20 4.53 -13.59
N ILE A 211 9.61 4.39 -12.33
CA ILE A 211 8.70 4.19 -11.21
C ILE A 211 8.71 5.39 -10.28
N GLN A 212 7.54 5.92 -10.02
CA GLN A 212 7.27 6.96 -9.03
C GLN A 212 6.33 6.42 -7.96
N LEU A 213 6.67 6.62 -6.70
CA LEU A 213 5.91 6.17 -5.55
C LEU A 213 5.26 7.36 -4.86
N VAL A 214 3.96 7.32 -4.64
CA VAL A 214 3.22 8.44 -4.05
C VAL A 214 2.75 8.10 -2.64
N GLU A 215 3.17 8.92 -1.69
CA GLU A 215 2.70 8.92 -0.31
C GLU A 215 1.67 10.02 -0.12
N GLY A 216 0.50 9.67 0.41
CA GLY A 216 -0.58 10.59 0.69
C GLY A 216 -1.95 10.02 0.34
N ASN A 217 -3.01 10.69 0.79
CA ASN A 217 -4.39 10.29 0.53
C ASN A 217 -4.97 11.10 -0.62
N LEU A 218 -5.09 10.49 -1.81
CA LEU A 218 -5.80 11.11 -2.91
C LEU A 218 -7.30 11.27 -2.60
N ASN A 219 -7.84 12.47 -2.86
CA ASN A 219 -9.27 12.68 -2.79
C ASN A 219 -9.96 12.00 -3.99
N LYS A 220 -10.43 10.78 -3.79
CA LYS A 220 -11.21 10.04 -4.80
C LYS A 220 -12.68 10.33 -4.61
N LEU A 221 -13.40 10.56 -5.69
CA LEU A 221 -14.86 10.60 -5.68
C LEU A 221 -15.36 9.22 -5.21
N ARG A 222 -15.73 9.12 -3.94
CA ARG A 222 -16.37 7.92 -3.41
C ARG A 222 -17.84 7.91 -3.84
N SER A 223 -18.27 6.87 -4.50
CA SER A 223 -19.69 6.49 -4.60
C SER A 223 -20.27 6.51 -3.19
N LYS A 224 -21.36 7.30 -2.99
CA LYS A 224 -21.95 7.61 -1.69
C LYS A 224 -22.27 6.36 -0.88
N ARG A 225 -21.44 6.04 0.14
CA ARG A 225 -21.84 5.29 1.32
C ARG A 225 -21.02 5.78 2.52
N ASN A 226 -21.75 6.53 3.38
CA ASN A 226 -21.40 7.02 4.72
C ASN A 226 -20.28 8.08 4.89
N PRO A 227 -20.50 9.11 5.71
CA PRO A 227 -19.60 10.22 5.91
C PRO A 227 -18.47 9.92 6.89
N PRO A 228 -17.27 10.40 6.65
CA PRO A 228 -16.17 10.31 7.62
C PRO A 228 -16.02 11.61 8.42
N GLU A 229 -15.59 11.47 9.65
CA GLU A 229 -15.15 12.53 10.55
C GLU A 229 -13.94 13.31 9.99
N ARG A 230 -13.95 14.60 10.30
CA ARG A 230 -12.95 15.57 9.89
C ARG A 230 -11.74 15.54 10.84
N SER A 231 -10.53 15.50 10.30
CA SER A 231 -9.38 16.12 10.96
C SER A 231 -8.51 16.80 9.93
N GLY A 232 -8.44 18.11 9.99
CA GLY A 232 -7.55 18.92 9.19
C GLY A 232 -6.43 19.48 10.03
N ARG A 233 -5.24 19.61 9.42
CA ARG A 233 -4.31 20.74 9.62
C ARG A 233 -3.17 20.65 8.61
N SER A 234 -3.03 21.69 7.82
CA SER A 234 -1.97 21.94 6.85
C SER A 234 -0.74 22.56 7.51
N PHE A 235 0.45 22.18 7.05
CA PHE A 235 1.68 22.95 7.26
C PHE A 235 2.48 23.02 5.95
N SER A 236 3.09 24.17 5.73
CA SER A 236 3.78 24.59 4.50
C SER A 236 5.26 24.21 4.49
N ALA A 237 5.79 24.09 3.27
CA ALA A 237 7.10 23.60 2.88
C ALA A 237 8.25 24.60 3.00
N LEU A 238 9.47 24.08 3.13
CA LEU A 238 10.74 24.75 2.75
C LEU A 238 11.74 23.70 2.26
N GLN A 239 12.38 23.98 1.12
CA GLN A 239 13.35 23.16 0.41
C GLN A 239 14.74 23.22 1.02
N LEU A 240 15.53 22.14 0.94
CA LEU A 240 16.98 22.15 0.69
C LEU A 240 17.58 20.74 0.43
N ASP A 241 18.63 20.74 -0.38
CA ASP A 241 19.35 19.65 -1.04
C ASP A 241 20.14 18.70 -0.13
N ALA A 242 20.16 17.41 -0.46
CA ALA A 242 21.23 16.49 -0.12
C ALA A 242 21.26 15.31 -1.08
N SER A 243 22.44 14.88 -1.48
CA SER A 243 22.73 13.79 -2.43
C SER A 243 21.98 12.50 -2.08
N LYS A 244 21.00 12.11 -2.91
CA LYS A 244 20.04 11.04 -2.65
C LYS A 244 19.95 10.08 -3.81
N LEU A 245 19.79 8.81 -3.49
CA LEU A 245 19.42 7.75 -4.44
C LEU A 245 17.98 7.95 -4.99
N MET A 246 17.23 8.93 -4.45
CA MET A 246 15.88 9.31 -4.90
C MET A 246 15.70 10.82 -4.81
N GLU A 247 15.01 11.39 -5.80
CA GLU A 247 14.47 12.73 -5.73
C GLU A 247 13.05 12.66 -5.14
N SER A 248 12.78 13.43 -4.08
CA SER A 248 11.44 13.65 -3.59
C SER A 248 10.92 14.99 -4.08
N GLU A 249 9.87 14.97 -4.88
CA GLU A 249 9.16 16.16 -5.36
C GLU A 249 7.84 16.31 -4.60
N GLU A 250 7.44 17.55 -4.37
CA GLU A 250 6.11 17.85 -3.84
C GLU A 250 5.13 18.07 -5.01
N LEU A 251 4.10 17.25 -5.10
CA LEU A 251 2.97 17.47 -5.98
C LEU A 251 1.76 17.91 -5.15
N GLY A 252 1.64 19.20 -4.89
CA GLY A 252 0.64 19.72 -3.96
C GLY A 252 0.91 19.24 -2.52
N ASP A 253 -0.05 18.55 -1.92
CA ASP A 253 0.04 17.98 -0.56
C ASP A 253 0.60 16.53 -0.52
N TYR A 254 1.21 16.04 -1.63
CA TYR A 254 1.72 14.68 -1.76
C TYR A 254 3.24 14.67 -1.87
N HIS A 255 3.86 13.63 -1.32
CA HIS A 255 5.27 13.34 -1.56
C HIS A 255 5.41 12.28 -2.65
N ILE A 256 6.15 12.61 -3.70
CA ILE A 256 6.52 11.69 -4.77
C ILE A 256 7.97 11.28 -4.56
N TYR A 257 8.22 9.98 -4.55
CA TYR A 257 9.55 9.41 -4.51
C TYR A 257 9.84 8.79 -5.88
N SER A 258 10.64 9.48 -6.69
CA SER A 258 11.06 8.97 -8.01
C SER A 258 12.26 8.06 -7.86
N LEU A 259 12.18 6.83 -8.36
CA LEU A 259 13.33 5.93 -8.47
C LEU A 259 14.25 6.44 -9.58
N ASN A 260 15.56 6.53 -9.32
CA ASN A 260 16.50 7.12 -10.27
C ASN A 260 16.73 6.25 -11.51
N ASP A 261 16.65 4.93 -11.36
CA ASP A 261 16.86 3.98 -12.43
C ASP A 261 15.52 3.46 -12.96
N THR A 262 15.55 2.92 -14.18
CA THR A 262 14.43 2.14 -14.71
C THR A 262 14.44 0.74 -14.10
N HIS A 263 13.27 0.18 -13.89
CA HIS A 263 13.11 -1.14 -13.30
C HIS A 263 12.14 -1.99 -14.12
N ASP A 264 12.44 -3.28 -14.16
CA ASP A 264 11.50 -4.29 -14.65
C ASP A 264 10.54 -4.65 -13.52
N LEU A 265 9.26 -4.58 -13.80
CA LEU A 265 8.19 -4.98 -12.87
C LEU A 265 7.32 -6.03 -13.55
N GLY A 266 7.66 -7.29 -13.38
CA GLY A 266 6.99 -8.42 -14.02
C GLY A 266 5.54 -8.58 -13.59
N ALA A 267 4.75 -9.32 -14.37
CA ALA A 267 3.39 -9.70 -14.00
C ALA A 267 3.40 -10.61 -12.76
N LYS A 268 2.54 -10.31 -11.77
CA LYS A 268 2.43 -11.06 -10.51
C LYS A 268 3.75 -11.12 -9.73
N GLU A 269 4.50 -10.04 -9.77
CA GLU A 269 5.81 -9.92 -9.16
C GLU A 269 5.85 -8.84 -8.07
N ASN A 270 6.74 -9.04 -7.10
CA ASN A 270 7.13 -8.03 -6.14
C ASN A 270 8.63 -7.76 -6.30
N ILE A 271 8.99 -6.49 -6.45
CA ILE A 271 10.39 -6.06 -6.41
C ILE A 271 10.66 -5.25 -5.14
N THR A 272 11.87 -5.32 -4.64
CA THR A 272 12.33 -4.49 -3.52
C THR A 272 13.45 -3.59 -4.00
N VAL A 273 13.25 -2.29 -3.89
CA VAL A 273 14.20 -1.28 -4.35
C VAL A 273 14.63 -0.42 -3.18
N ARG A 274 15.94 -0.14 -3.07
CA ARG A 274 16.45 0.73 -2.02
C ARG A 274 16.05 2.17 -2.27
N MET A 275 15.42 2.77 -1.26
CA MET A 275 15.04 4.19 -1.26
C MET A 275 16.16 5.04 -0.66
N TYR A 276 16.59 4.70 0.54
CA TYR A 276 17.59 5.45 1.30
C TYR A 276 18.55 4.51 2.00
N GLY A 277 19.73 5.03 2.27
CA GLY A 277 20.72 4.43 3.15
C GLY A 277 21.68 3.43 2.50
N PRO A 278 22.55 2.85 3.32
CA PRO A 278 22.58 2.94 4.80
C PRO A 278 22.87 4.35 5.32
N LEU A 279 22.10 4.82 6.31
CA LEU A 279 22.25 6.11 6.97
C LEU A 279 22.65 5.88 8.43
N ASP A 280 23.74 6.48 8.90
CA ASP A 280 24.05 6.46 10.32
C ASP A 280 23.09 7.37 11.09
N VAL A 281 22.35 6.78 12.05
CA VAL A 281 21.31 7.49 12.79
C VAL A 281 21.56 7.39 14.30
N GLY A 282 21.25 8.47 15.00
CA GLY A 282 21.21 8.49 16.45
C GLY A 282 19.79 8.28 16.97
N TYR A 283 19.67 7.67 18.14
CA TYR A 283 18.40 7.54 18.85
C TYR A 283 18.62 7.57 20.37
N SER A 284 17.58 7.97 21.11
CA SER A 284 17.53 7.81 22.55
C SER A 284 16.71 6.58 22.90
N LYS A 285 17.25 5.75 23.81
CA LYS A 285 16.58 4.55 24.29
C LYS A 285 16.03 4.79 25.69
N LYS A 286 14.77 4.44 25.92
CA LYS A 286 14.11 4.53 27.22
C LYS A 286 13.33 3.27 27.54
N TYR A 287 13.24 2.97 28.83
CA TYR A 287 12.39 1.91 29.36
C TYR A 287 11.12 2.52 29.90
N VAL A 288 9.98 2.18 29.32
CA VAL A 288 8.70 2.82 29.61
C VAL A 288 7.79 1.89 30.39
N PHE A 289 7.23 2.41 31.48
CA PHE A 289 6.22 1.74 32.28
C PHE A 289 4.95 2.58 32.34
N GLU A 290 3.99 2.25 31.50
CA GLU A 290 2.76 2.99 31.33
C GLU A 290 1.63 2.36 32.12
N ASN A 291 0.90 3.19 32.89
CA ASN A 291 -0.06 2.74 33.86
C ASN A 291 -1.32 3.62 33.83
N THR A 292 -2.40 3.07 34.38
CA THR A 292 -3.70 3.78 34.47
C THR A 292 -4.30 3.63 35.85
N GLU A 293 -4.51 4.73 36.53
CA GLU A 293 -5.24 4.87 37.78
C GLU A 293 -5.04 3.74 38.81
N ARG A 294 -6.09 2.93 39.05
CA ARG A 294 -6.09 1.85 40.06
C ARG A 294 -5.59 0.50 39.54
N ARG A 295 -5.15 0.43 38.29
CA ARG A 295 -4.65 -0.82 37.77
C ARG A 295 -3.34 -1.20 38.44
N GLN A 296 -3.30 -2.39 39.03
CA GLN A 296 -2.09 -2.98 39.59
C GLN A 296 -1.50 -3.93 38.53
N LYS A 297 -0.17 -3.91 38.37
CA LYS A 297 0.51 -4.80 37.44
C LYS A 297 1.98 -4.98 37.83
N GLU A 298 2.54 -6.11 37.39
CA GLU A 298 3.96 -6.40 37.43
C GLU A 298 4.35 -6.94 36.07
N GLU A 299 5.24 -6.26 35.38
CA GLU A 299 5.67 -6.66 34.04
C GLU A 299 7.03 -6.06 33.68
N PRO A 300 7.74 -6.66 32.70
CA PRO A 300 8.91 -6.06 32.07
C PRO A 300 8.54 -4.75 31.38
N LEU A 301 9.45 -3.76 31.49
CA LEU A 301 9.26 -2.46 30.86
C LEU A 301 9.35 -2.54 29.33
N GLU A 302 8.58 -1.70 28.67
CA GLU A 302 8.63 -1.51 27.22
C GLU A 302 9.90 -0.76 26.82
N VAL A 303 10.59 -1.22 25.75
CA VAL A 303 11.79 -0.57 25.23
C VAL A 303 11.41 0.33 24.08
N GLN A 304 11.56 1.63 24.25
CA GLN A 304 11.28 2.63 23.23
C GLN A 304 12.55 3.30 22.73
N LEU A 305 12.64 3.46 21.41
CA LEU A 305 13.69 4.17 20.68
C LEU A 305 13.08 5.42 20.06
N THR A 306 13.59 6.58 20.42
CA THR A 306 13.13 7.86 19.84
C THR A 306 14.21 8.45 18.95
N MET A 307 13.87 8.72 17.69
CA MET A 307 14.75 9.34 16.70
C MET A 307 14.18 10.69 16.29
N GLU A 308 15.06 11.68 16.09
CA GLU A 308 14.73 12.98 15.52
C GLU A 308 15.12 13.02 14.06
N ASN A 309 14.20 13.42 13.19
CA ASN A 309 14.41 13.46 11.74
C ASN A 309 15.08 14.78 11.31
N ILE A 310 16.34 14.96 11.68
CA ILE A 310 17.16 16.15 11.34
C ILE A 310 18.50 15.73 10.71
N GLU A 311 19.11 16.63 9.96
CA GLU A 311 20.39 16.38 9.25
C GLU A 311 21.54 16.04 10.20
N SER A 312 21.63 16.72 11.35
CA SER A 312 22.63 16.43 12.35
C SER A 312 22.54 15.02 12.94
N ASN A 313 21.41 14.36 12.77
CA ASN A 313 21.14 12.97 13.19
C ASN A 313 21.18 11.98 12.02
N GLY A 314 21.82 12.37 10.90
CA GLY A 314 21.94 11.52 9.71
C GLY A 314 20.65 11.36 8.88
N LEU A 315 19.59 12.09 9.22
CA LEU A 315 18.28 12.07 8.58
C LEU A 315 18.00 13.41 7.88
N GLY A 316 16.90 14.10 8.19
CA GLY A 316 16.54 15.38 7.57
C GLY A 316 15.85 15.22 6.22
N ILE A 317 15.17 14.10 6.01
CA ILE A 317 14.44 13.73 4.79
C ILE A 317 13.00 13.36 5.12
N SER A 318 12.09 13.47 4.17
CA SER A 318 10.72 12.99 4.37
C SER A 318 10.73 11.46 4.40
N LEU A 319 10.34 10.88 5.54
CA LEU A 319 10.26 9.43 5.71
C LEU A 319 8.81 8.97 5.51
N PRO A 320 8.52 8.15 4.49
CA PRO A 320 7.18 7.58 4.31
C PRO A 320 6.77 6.64 5.44
N ALA A 321 5.47 6.47 5.63
CA ALA A 321 4.98 5.48 6.59
C ALA A 321 5.36 4.06 6.16
N GLY A 322 5.81 3.25 7.13
CA GLY A 322 6.25 1.88 6.84
C GLY A 322 6.52 1.04 8.06
N LYS A 323 6.80 -0.23 7.83
CA LYS A 323 7.24 -1.18 8.84
C LYS A 323 8.73 -0.96 9.15
N VAL A 324 9.10 -0.92 10.41
CA VAL A 324 10.50 -0.88 10.86
C VAL A 324 10.86 -2.22 11.49
N GLU A 325 11.78 -2.93 10.89
CA GLU A 325 12.40 -4.13 11.45
C GLU A 325 13.69 -3.73 12.18
N MET A 326 13.83 -4.15 13.42
CA MET A 326 14.96 -3.79 14.29
C MET A 326 15.86 -4.98 14.50
N TYR A 327 17.15 -4.76 14.32
CA TYR A 327 18.22 -5.76 14.46
C TYR A 327 19.31 -5.24 15.38
N SER A 328 19.92 -6.12 16.13
CA SER A 328 21.14 -5.85 16.90
C SER A 328 22.32 -6.53 16.21
N PHE A 329 23.40 -5.80 16.03
CA PHE A 329 24.64 -6.38 15.54
C PHE A 329 25.48 -6.90 16.72
N LYS A 330 25.78 -8.20 16.70
CA LYS A 330 26.70 -8.83 17.68
C LYS A 330 27.92 -9.38 16.98
N PRO A 331 29.13 -9.00 17.41
CA PRO A 331 30.39 -9.60 16.93
C PRO A 331 30.36 -11.11 17.08
N GLY A 332 30.58 -11.84 16.01
CA GLY A 332 30.64 -13.31 16.00
C GLY A 332 29.35 -14.02 15.59
N THR A 333 28.17 -13.47 15.87
CA THR A 333 26.87 -14.05 15.47
C THR A 333 26.17 -13.26 14.33
N GLY A 334 26.58 -12.01 14.11
CA GLY A 334 26.02 -11.17 13.06
C GLY A 334 24.76 -10.42 13.50
N LEU A 335 23.76 -10.33 12.60
CA LEU A 335 22.50 -9.64 12.87
C LEU A 335 21.51 -10.55 13.59
N GLU A 336 21.01 -10.08 14.73
CA GLU A 336 19.93 -10.71 15.48
C GLU A 336 18.68 -9.84 15.41
N TYR A 337 17.54 -10.43 15.04
CA TYR A 337 16.26 -9.74 15.03
C TYR A 337 15.78 -9.52 16.46
N ILE A 338 15.39 -8.28 16.78
CA ILE A 338 14.94 -7.88 18.11
C ILE A 338 13.51 -7.40 18.19
N GLY A 339 12.88 -7.07 17.06
CA GLY A 339 11.49 -6.66 17.04
C GLY A 339 11.11 -5.91 15.77
N ALA A 340 9.85 -5.53 15.67
CA ALA A 340 9.35 -4.66 14.62
C ALA A 340 8.26 -3.74 15.16
N ASP A 341 8.15 -2.57 14.56
CA ASP A 341 7.09 -1.60 14.82
C ASP A 341 6.65 -0.93 13.51
N ASN A 342 5.56 -0.18 13.57
CA ASN A 342 5.07 0.62 12.46
C ASN A 342 5.41 2.09 12.70
N MET A 343 6.10 2.67 11.76
CA MET A 343 6.41 4.10 11.75
C MET A 343 5.37 4.83 10.87
N GLY A 344 4.76 5.89 11.40
CA GLY A 344 3.96 6.82 10.61
C GLY A 344 4.81 7.63 9.64
N GLN A 345 4.18 8.53 8.88
CA GLN A 345 4.93 9.53 8.12
C GLN A 345 5.69 10.44 9.08
N VAL A 346 6.98 10.64 8.83
CA VAL A 346 7.84 11.50 9.67
C VAL A 346 8.42 12.62 8.81
N PRO A 347 7.80 13.80 8.83
CA PRO A 347 8.33 14.97 8.17
C PRO A 347 9.71 15.36 8.74
N LYS A 348 10.46 16.13 7.97
CA LYS A 348 11.73 16.74 8.43
C LYS A 348 11.51 17.57 9.70
N GLY A 349 12.39 17.42 10.68
CA GLY A 349 12.33 18.11 11.97
C GLY A 349 11.34 17.50 12.99
N GLN A 350 10.74 16.36 12.71
CA GLN A 350 9.81 15.68 13.61
C GLN A 350 10.46 14.47 14.28
N PHE A 351 9.87 14.05 15.38
CA PHE A 351 10.31 12.86 16.12
C PHE A 351 9.49 11.64 15.73
N THR A 352 10.13 10.47 15.78
CA THR A 352 9.44 9.18 15.75
C THR A 352 9.90 8.32 16.92
N THR A 353 8.97 7.57 17.50
CA THR A 353 9.24 6.62 18.57
C THR A 353 8.86 5.23 18.11
N LEU A 354 9.77 4.28 18.29
CA LEU A 354 9.61 2.88 17.92
C LEU A 354 9.69 2.02 19.17
N THR A 355 8.84 1.02 19.27
CA THR A 355 8.87 0.02 20.35
C THR A 355 9.54 -1.24 19.84
N SER A 356 10.68 -1.63 20.45
CA SER A 356 11.39 -2.85 20.05
C SER A 356 10.88 -4.10 20.78
N GLY A 357 10.11 -3.93 21.85
CA GLY A 357 9.59 -5.01 22.67
C GLY A 357 9.66 -4.71 24.18
N ARG A 358 9.80 -5.73 25.00
CA ARG A 358 9.90 -5.59 26.45
C ARG A 358 11.25 -6.09 26.98
N ALA A 359 11.80 -5.35 27.93
CA ALA A 359 13.09 -5.70 28.54
C ALA A 359 12.92 -6.83 29.55
N PHE A 360 13.70 -7.90 29.41
CA PHE A 360 13.67 -9.03 30.36
C PHE A 360 14.15 -8.62 31.77
N ASP A 361 15.16 -7.76 31.84
CA ASP A 361 15.86 -7.42 33.08
C ASP A 361 15.47 -6.08 33.70
N VAL A 362 14.50 -5.34 33.12
CA VAL A 362 14.01 -4.10 33.69
C VAL A 362 12.55 -4.28 34.01
N LEU A 363 12.24 -4.37 35.31
CA LEU A 363 10.93 -4.76 35.79
C LEU A 363 10.22 -3.62 36.50
N GLY A 364 8.92 -3.48 36.25
CA GLY A 364 8.05 -2.56 36.94
C GLY A 364 6.98 -3.29 37.75
N ASN A 365 6.76 -2.86 38.99
CA ASN A 365 5.69 -3.35 39.84
C ASN A 365 4.91 -2.14 40.36
N ARG A 366 3.61 -2.09 40.08
CA ARG A 366 2.73 -1.01 40.52
C ARG A 366 1.63 -1.54 41.40
N LYS A 367 1.51 -0.92 42.58
CA LYS A 367 0.52 -1.26 43.63
C LYS A 367 -0.30 -0.07 44.01
N VAL A 368 -1.53 -0.32 44.37
CA VAL A 368 -2.42 0.65 45.07
C VAL A 368 -2.33 0.31 46.54
N LEU A 369 -1.64 1.15 47.33
CA LEU A 369 -1.44 0.93 48.76
C LEU A 369 -2.66 1.30 49.59
N ASN A 370 -3.37 2.36 49.17
CA ASN A 370 -4.60 2.77 49.78
C ASN A 370 -5.56 3.34 48.74
N TYR A 371 -6.85 3.14 48.92
CA TYR A 371 -7.88 3.67 48.06
C TYR A 371 -9.12 4.04 48.91
N ASP A 372 -9.44 5.31 48.91
CA ASP A 372 -10.65 5.84 49.55
C ASP A 372 -11.55 6.48 48.50
N ARG A 373 -12.80 6.06 48.46
CA ARG A 373 -13.82 6.63 47.58
C ARG A 373 -15.02 7.14 48.39
N GLN A 374 -15.27 8.39 48.25
CA GLN A 374 -16.40 9.08 48.84
C GLN A 374 -17.41 9.47 47.74
N ARG A 375 -18.54 10.08 48.14
CA ARG A 375 -19.63 10.44 47.25
C ARG A 375 -19.18 11.38 46.09
N LYS A 376 -18.25 12.29 46.36
CA LYS A 376 -17.80 13.34 45.45
C LYS A 376 -16.28 13.41 45.26
N SER A 377 -15.57 12.45 45.78
CA SER A 377 -14.09 12.39 45.64
C SER A 377 -13.59 10.96 45.70
N GLU A 378 -12.42 10.75 45.16
CA GLU A 378 -11.61 9.55 45.39
C GLU A 378 -10.15 9.95 45.59
N GLU A 379 -9.46 9.19 46.42
CA GLU A 379 -8.04 9.34 46.68
C GLU A 379 -7.37 7.98 46.64
N ALA A 380 -6.21 7.91 45.99
CA ALA A 380 -5.42 6.67 45.91
C ALA A 380 -3.94 6.96 46.18
N VAL A 381 -3.32 6.13 47.01
CA VAL A 381 -1.89 6.12 47.29
C VAL A 381 -1.28 5.01 46.42
N ILE A 382 -0.34 5.38 45.53
CA ILE A 382 0.28 4.52 44.57
C ILE A 382 1.76 4.31 44.92
N GLU A 383 2.23 3.07 44.87
CA GLU A 383 3.64 2.70 44.85
C GLU A 383 3.99 2.16 43.45
N ILE A 384 5.07 2.69 42.86
CA ILE A 384 5.67 2.15 41.67
C ILE A 384 7.11 1.75 42.03
N ARG A 385 7.42 0.45 41.92
CA ARG A 385 8.76 -0.07 42.14
C ARG A 385 9.33 -0.46 40.79
N VAL A 386 10.53 0.04 40.49
CA VAL A 386 11.26 -0.31 39.26
C VAL A 386 12.60 -0.89 39.63
N THR A 387 12.96 -1.99 39.00
CA THR A 387 14.22 -2.69 39.20
C THR A 387 14.99 -2.75 37.89
N ASN A 388 16.24 -2.28 37.90
CA ASN A 388 17.19 -2.46 36.81
C ASN A 388 18.08 -3.66 37.11
N GLY A 389 17.83 -4.81 36.51
CA GLY A 389 18.66 -6.01 36.58
C GLY A 389 19.86 -6.04 35.61
N ARG A 390 19.98 -4.99 34.76
CA ARG A 390 21.11 -4.90 33.81
C ARG A 390 22.40 -4.50 34.47
N ASN A 391 23.51 -4.73 33.76
CA ASN A 391 24.86 -4.38 34.21
C ASN A 391 25.27 -2.94 33.84
N GLU A 392 24.32 -2.12 33.40
CA GLU A 392 24.51 -0.73 32.97
C GLU A 392 23.39 0.15 33.52
N GLU A 393 23.60 1.45 33.48
CA GLU A 393 22.61 2.46 33.81
C GLU A 393 21.52 2.48 32.76
N VAL A 394 20.26 2.73 33.17
CA VAL A 394 19.11 2.79 32.27
C VAL A 394 18.24 4.01 32.53
N ASP A 395 17.77 4.65 31.47
CA ASP A 395 16.76 5.69 31.54
C ASP A 395 15.36 5.09 31.54
N VAL A 396 14.60 5.42 32.55
CA VAL A 396 13.22 4.95 32.75
C VAL A 396 12.25 6.12 32.69
N LEU A 397 11.12 5.91 32.05
CA LEU A 397 10.00 6.84 32.02
C LEU A 397 8.75 6.14 32.55
N LEU A 398 8.27 6.57 33.73
CA LEU A 398 7.00 6.12 34.25
C LEU A 398 5.90 7.05 33.74
N ILE A 399 4.84 6.49 33.16
CA ILE A 399 3.71 7.24 32.64
C ILE A 399 2.46 6.81 33.41
N GLU A 400 1.78 7.78 33.98
CA GLU A 400 0.55 7.56 34.76
C GLU A 400 -0.62 8.33 34.12
N HIS A 401 -1.67 7.60 33.73
CA HIS A 401 -2.89 8.18 33.21
C HIS A 401 -3.95 8.30 34.32
N ILE A 402 -4.40 9.51 34.56
CA ILE A 402 -5.39 9.85 35.59
C ILE A 402 -6.51 10.67 34.93
N ASN A 403 -7.69 10.09 34.78
CA ASN A 403 -8.81 10.74 34.12
C ASN A 403 -9.58 11.66 35.07
N GLY A 404 -10.21 12.71 34.54
CA GLY A 404 -11.04 13.65 35.28
C GLY A 404 -10.27 14.82 35.85
N ASP A 405 -10.87 15.50 36.85
CA ASP A 405 -10.24 16.62 37.55
C ASP A 405 -9.46 16.07 38.76
N TRP A 406 -8.15 16.20 38.74
CA TRP A 406 -7.25 15.58 39.70
C TRP A 406 -6.14 16.53 40.16
N VAL A 407 -5.64 16.27 41.35
CA VAL A 407 -4.44 16.88 41.92
C VAL A 407 -3.51 15.78 42.44
N ILE A 408 -2.19 15.98 42.29
CA ILE A 408 -1.19 15.15 42.95
C ILE A 408 -0.84 15.72 44.29
N LYS A 409 -0.69 14.85 45.28
CA LYS A 409 -0.23 15.11 46.64
C LYS A 409 0.86 14.16 47.01
N ASP A 410 1.76 14.56 47.88
CA ASP A 410 2.75 13.71 48.53
C ASP A 410 3.58 12.85 47.56
N GLU A 411 4.12 13.46 46.49
CA GLU A 411 5.02 12.79 45.56
C GLU A 411 6.44 12.64 46.13
N SER A 412 7.04 11.46 45.97
CA SER A 412 8.44 11.19 46.35
C SER A 412 9.46 11.53 45.25
N LEU A 413 8.99 11.81 44.04
CA LEU A 413 9.79 12.21 42.86
C LEU A 413 9.00 13.27 42.10
N ASN A 414 9.68 14.33 41.66
CA ASN A 414 9.05 15.36 40.83
C ASN A 414 8.49 14.77 39.54
N TYR A 415 7.25 15.11 39.25
CA TYR A 415 6.57 14.72 38.02
C TYR A 415 6.50 15.87 37.01
N GLN A 416 6.37 15.49 35.74
CA GLN A 416 6.08 16.38 34.66
C GLN A 416 4.64 16.16 34.19
N LYS A 417 3.81 17.23 34.14
CA LYS A 417 2.48 17.14 33.57
C LYS A 417 2.55 17.26 32.07
N LYS A 418 2.27 16.18 31.35
CA LYS A 418 2.31 16.13 29.89
C LYS A 418 1.03 16.72 29.27
N ASP A 419 -0.12 16.38 29.83
CA ASP A 419 -1.44 16.86 29.42
C ASP A 419 -2.45 16.82 30.58
N ALA A 420 -3.74 17.01 30.28
CA ALA A 420 -4.80 17.03 31.30
C ALA A 420 -4.96 15.69 32.05
N SER A 421 -4.56 14.58 31.46
CA SER A 421 -4.77 13.24 32.03
C SER A 421 -3.46 12.46 32.24
N THR A 422 -2.29 13.03 31.91
CA THR A 422 -1.03 12.29 31.89
C THR A 422 0.07 13.00 32.67
N ILE A 423 0.66 12.29 33.61
CA ILE A 423 1.89 12.70 34.30
C ILE A 423 3.02 11.73 34.01
N GLN A 424 4.23 12.21 34.07
CA GLN A 424 5.44 11.48 33.75
C GLN A 424 6.48 11.66 34.88
N PHE A 425 7.15 10.54 35.26
CA PHE A 425 8.29 10.57 36.18
C PHE A 425 9.50 10.06 35.42
N PRO A 426 10.36 10.94 34.89
CA PRO A 426 11.64 10.54 34.33
C PRO A 426 12.61 10.23 35.46
N LEU A 427 13.33 9.11 35.34
CA LEU A 427 14.35 8.70 36.30
C LEU A 427 15.42 7.87 35.62
N THR A 428 16.62 7.92 36.17
CA THR A 428 17.73 7.06 35.79
C THR A 428 18.02 6.07 36.91
N LEU A 429 18.18 4.81 36.57
CA LEU A 429 18.53 3.74 37.52
C LEU A 429 19.92 3.21 37.23
N ASN A 430 20.76 3.24 38.26
CA ASN A 430 22.09 2.60 38.19
C ASN A 430 21.99 1.08 38.01
N LYS A 431 23.09 0.47 37.64
CA LYS A 431 23.25 -0.99 37.57
C LYS A 431 22.73 -1.66 38.84
N GLY A 432 21.81 -2.62 38.70
CA GLY A 432 21.27 -3.41 39.81
C GLY A 432 20.38 -2.61 40.79
N GLU A 433 20.06 -1.36 40.50
CA GLU A 433 19.24 -0.50 41.38
C GLU A 433 17.79 -0.88 41.35
N THR A 434 17.15 -0.85 42.53
CA THR A 434 15.70 -0.88 42.70
C THR A 434 15.26 0.40 43.38
N ARG A 435 14.29 1.12 42.79
CA ARG A 435 13.73 2.35 43.32
C ARG A 435 12.20 2.26 43.43
N SER A 436 11.69 2.65 44.59
CA SER A 436 10.26 2.83 44.81
C SER A 436 9.90 4.30 44.76
N ILE A 437 8.84 4.63 44.03
CA ILE A 437 8.28 5.96 43.87
C ILE A 437 6.85 5.90 44.41
N TYR A 438 6.49 6.91 45.18
CA TYR A 438 5.17 7.04 45.80
C TYR A 438 4.55 8.34 45.35
N TYR A 439 3.25 8.31 45.09
CA TYR A 439 2.44 9.52 44.93
C TYR A 439 1.01 9.24 45.31
N THR A 440 0.30 10.31 45.71
CA THR A 440 -1.13 10.29 45.97
C THR A 440 -1.86 11.15 44.98
N TYR A 441 -2.84 10.59 44.26
CA TYR A 441 -3.76 11.42 43.50
C TYR A 441 -5.11 11.53 44.19
N ARG A 442 -5.72 12.71 44.08
CA ARG A 442 -7.08 12.96 44.50
C ARG A 442 -7.89 13.54 43.35
N LYS A 443 -9.08 12.99 43.14
CA LYS A 443 -10.07 13.45 42.17
C LYS A 443 -11.29 14.02 42.90
N GLU A 444 -11.87 15.04 42.34
CA GLU A 444 -13.14 15.61 42.80
C GLU A 444 -14.11 15.75 41.63
N TRP A 445 -15.39 15.45 41.87
CA TRP A 445 -16.45 15.64 40.88
C TRP A 445 -17.67 16.32 41.55
N LYS A 446 -18.35 17.12 40.74
CA LYS A 446 -19.52 17.92 41.18
C LYS A 446 -20.77 17.08 41.36
#